data_ceb336c9bb775177dd2a9645f3442771
#
_entry.id   ceb336c9bb775177dd2a9645f3442771
#
_cell.length_a   1.000
_cell.length_b   1.000
_cell.length_c   1.000
_cell.angle_alpha   90.00
_cell.angle_beta   90.00
_cell.angle_gamma   90.00
#
_symmetry.space_group_name_H-M   'P 1'
#
loop_
_entity.id
_entity.type
_entity.pdbx_description
1 polymer ?
#
loop_
_entity_poly.entity_id
_entity_poly.type
_entity_poly.pdbx_seq_one_letter_code
_entity_poly.pdbx_strand_id
1 'polypeptide(L)'
;METQPETILPQVQTGDTTALRLTQESNVRKATYEGKDVYSDFLAAAEPLFLIPGLKQVLTPQGIAVCPTTGRTYISAYSVDGVPSAVMVMEAQTNELVAEYYLYNSDGTPFTSHVGGVSVTETHMYLSAKQENDGSYRIAAIALADLPAEGAHNITLEETIPMAMSPSMMNYSGGYLWVGNFYYPKEDYGLSPNMNFTTPAAGGSEYGCYILGFNMSRGHARLLGGGEYPMPDVILAAPDRIQGITLTADNRLVLSQSYGRANDSSLLIYDLELRQEPDLTLPLNGQHIPAFLLDGNRQTHQINAIPMSEGLANAPDGRVLVLFESGAIRYEDGKHRTSYVWALTVK
;
A
#
# COMPACT_ATOMS: atom_id res chain seq x y z
N MET A 1 -1.16 32.99 -22.89
CA MET A 1 -0.87 32.94 -21.45
C MET A 1 -1.65 31.76 -20.94
N GLU A 2 -0.99 30.62 -20.87
CA GLU A 2 -1.55 29.44 -20.19
C GLU A 2 -1.41 29.70 -18.68
N THR A 3 -2.53 29.78 -18.03
CA THR A 3 -2.60 29.81 -16.56
C THR A 3 -2.06 28.48 -16.06
N GLN A 4 -0.94 28.52 -15.34
CA GLN A 4 -0.46 27.36 -14.57
C GLN A 4 -1.58 26.92 -13.63
N PRO A 5 -1.83 25.61 -13.49
CA PRO A 5 -2.84 25.12 -12.54
C PRO A 5 -2.43 25.54 -11.11
N GLU A 6 -3.39 26.02 -10.34
CA GLU A 6 -3.19 26.30 -8.92
C GLU A 6 -2.73 25.03 -8.19
N THR A 7 -1.45 24.99 -7.88
CA THR A 7 -0.75 23.83 -7.29
C THR A 7 -0.82 23.82 -5.77
N ILE A 8 -1.64 24.67 -5.14
CA ILE A 8 -1.66 24.84 -3.70
C ILE A 8 -2.91 24.19 -3.13
N LEU A 9 -2.72 23.11 -2.36
CA LEU A 9 -3.77 22.68 -1.43
C LEU A 9 -4.03 23.84 -0.45
N PRO A 10 -5.28 24.31 -0.31
CA PRO A 10 -5.58 25.38 0.64
C PRO A 10 -5.17 24.93 2.06
N GLN A 11 -4.40 25.77 2.75
CA GLN A 11 -4.02 25.50 4.13
C GLN A 11 -5.28 25.31 4.99
N VAL A 12 -5.30 24.25 5.80
CA VAL A 12 -6.37 24.02 6.79
C VAL A 12 -6.28 25.12 7.81
N GLN A 13 -7.15 26.13 7.73
CA GLN A 13 -7.34 27.05 8.85
C GLN A 13 -8.13 26.34 9.94
N THR A 14 -7.67 26.46 11.18
CA THR A 14 -8.38 25.99 12.35
C THR A 14 -9.70 26.75 12.44
N GLY A 15 -10.83 26.10 12.13
CA GLY A 15 -12.14 26.71 12.40
C GLY A 15 -13.32 26.32 11.53
N ASP A 16 -13.14 25.87 10.28
CA ASP A 16 -14.28 25.47 9.44
C ASP A 16 -13.84 24.42 8.41
N THR A 17 -14.05 23.15 8.73
CA THR A 17 -13.32 22.05 8.09
C THR A 17 -14.19 20.88 7.61
N THR A 18 -15.46 21.10 7.34
CA THR A 18 -16.35 20.03 6.86
C THR A 18 -16.36 19.84 5.35
N ALA A 19 -15.91 20.82 4.57
CA ALA A 19 -15.89 20.71 3.12
C ALA A 19 -14.69 19.90 2.62
N LEU A 20 -14.93 18.92 1.77
CA LEU A 20 -13.89 18.19 1.03
C LEU A 20 -13.13 19.14 0.11
N ARG A 21 -11.82 18.91 -0.07
CA ARG A 21 -10.89 19.77 -0.82
C ARG A 21 -10.34 19.10 -2.07
N LEU A 22 -10.29 17.77 -2.07
CA LEU A 22 -9.79 16.99 -3.19
C LEU A 22 -10.91 16.75 -4.18
N THR A 23 -10.55 16.73 -5.47
CA THR A 23 -11.49 16.37 -6.52
C THR A 23 -11.30 14.90 -6.90
N GLN A 24 -12.42 14.24 -7.19
CA GLN A 24 -12.44 12.87 -7.70
C GLN A 24 -12.59 12.92 -9.23
N GLU A 25 -11.54 13.37 -9.90
CA GLU A 25 -11.54 13.62 -11.34
C GLU A 25 -10.37 12.94 -12.04
N SER A 26 -10.60 12.50 -13.29
CA SER A 26 -9.54 11.94 -14.10
C SER A 26 -8.49 12.97 -14.48
N ASN A 27 -7.22 12.64 -14.27
CA ASN A 27 -6.07 13.35 -14.81
C ASN A 27 -5.48 12.65 -16.05
N VAL A 28 -6.16 11.64 -16.58
CA VAL A 28 -5.78 10.92 -17.81
C VAL A 28 -6.78 11.22 -18.91
N ARG A 29 -6.35 12.00 -19.90
CA ARG A 29 -7.22 12.44 -21.01
C ARG A 29 -7.56 11.31 -21.97
N LYS A 30 -6.64 10.35 -22.17
CA LYS A 30 -6.80 9.22 -23.09
C LYS A 30 -6.09 8.00 -22.51
N ALA A 31 -6.83 6.92 -22.39
CA ALA A 31 -6.27 5.60 -22.06
C ALA A 31 -5.46 5.08 -23.26
N THR A 32 -4.14 4.91 -23.04
CA THR A 32 -3.22 4.43 -24.10
C THR A 32 -2.89 2.95 -23.99
N TYR A 33 -3.41 2.29 -22.95
CA TYR A 33 -3.29 0.86 -22.68
C TYR A 33 -4.38 0.02 -23.39
N GLU A 34 -5.52 0.66 -23.76
CA GLU A 34 -6.60 -0.02 -24.46
C GLU A 34 -6.13 -0.60 -25.82
N GLY A 35 -6.53 -1.84 -26.11
CA GLY A 35 -6.14 -2.55 -27.33
C GLY A 35 -4.66 -2.95 -27.38
N LYS A 36 -3.93 -2.91 -26.27
CA LYS A 36 -2.57 -3.44 -26.18
C LYS A 36 -2.62 -4.90 -25.74
N ASP A 37 -2.15 -5.81 -26.60
CA ASP A 37 -2.15 -7.26 -26.36
C ASP A 37 -1.45 -7.64 -25.04
N VAL A 38 -0.41 -6.88 -24.65
CA VAL A 38 0.34 -7.11 -23.41
C VAL A 38 -0.53 -7.00 -22.16
N TYR A 39 -1.64 -6.27 -22.20
CA TYR A 39 -2.58 -6.10 -21.08
C TYR A 39 -3.89 -6.86 -21.29
N SER A 40 -4.01 -7.70 -22.32
CA SER A 40 -5.26 -8.41 -22.63
C SER A 40 -5.81 -9.20 -21.46
N ASP A 41 -4.96 -9.92 -20.73
CA ASP A 41 -5.36 -10.74 -19.58
C ASP A 41 -5.80 -9.87 -18.40
N PHE A 42 -5.11 -8.75 -18.15
CA PHE A 42 -5.53 -7.78 -17.14
C PHE A 42 -6.89 -7.17 -17.48
N LEU A 43 -7.06 -6.67 -18.71
CA LEU A 43 -8.31 -6.03 -19.17
C LEU A 43 -9.48 -7.02 -19.28
N ALA A 44 -9.21 -8.30 -19.44
CA ALA A 44 -10.24 -9.35 -19.42
C ALA A 44 -10.66 -9.77 -18.00
N ALA A 45 -9.76 -9.62 -17.02
CA ALA A 45 -9.97 -10.04 -15.64
C ALA A 45 -10.31 -8.87 -14.68
N ALA A 46 -10.07 -7.62 -15.08
CA ALA A 46 -10.24 -6.43 -14.25
C ALA A 46 -11.11 -5.38 -14.93
N GLU A 47 -11.84 -4.61 -14.13
CA GLU A 47 -12.61 -3.46 -14.59
C GLU A 47 -12.29 -2.21 -13.77
N PRO A 48 -12.37 -0.98 -14.36
CA PRO A 48 -12.22 0.25 -13.61
C PRO A 48 -13.39 0.41 -12.66
N LEU A 49 -13.08 0.64 -11.36
CA LEU A 49 -14.12 0.70 -10.33
C LEU A 49 -14.50 2.14 -10.00
N PHE A 50 -13.53 2.98 -9.60
CA PHE A 50 -13.76 4.39 -9.31
C PHE A 50 -12.52 5.24 -9.56
N LEU A 51 -12.73 6.54 -9.75
CA LEU A 51 -11.66 7.51 -9.92
C LEU A 51 -10.95 7.76 -8.58
N ILE A 52 -9.62 7.75 -8.60
CA ILE A 52 -8.79 8.06 -7.44
C ILE A 52 -8.88 9.56 -7.15
N PRO A 53 -9.23 10.01 -5.93
CA PRO A 53 -9.22 11.42 -5.57
C PRO A 53 -7.81 12.03 -5.57
N GLY A 54 -7.71 13.33 -5.73
CA GLY A 54 -6.48 14.09 -5.55
C GLY A 54 -5.48 14.02 -6.72
N LEU A 55 -5.77 13.28 -7.79
CA LEU A 55 -4.84 13.11 -8.92
C LEU A 55 -4.52 14.42 -9.67
N LYS A 56 -5.42 15.40 -9.64
CA LYS A 56 -5.20 16.74 -10.20
C LYS A 56 -4.55 17.70 -9.21
N GLN A 57 -4.49 17.32 -7.96
CA GLN A 57 -3.74 17.99 -6.90
C GLN A 57 -2.34 17.38 -6.80
N VAL A 58 -1.56 17.82 -5.83
CA VAL A 58 -0.16 17.40 -5.65
C VAL A 58 0.01 16.00 -5.02
N LEU A 59 -1.06 15.22 -4.89
CA LEU A 59 -1.03 13.92 -4.22
C LEU A 59 -0.70 12.79 -5.20
N THR A 60 0.13 11.86 -4.72
CA THR A 60 0.51 10.63 -5.41
C THR A 60 0.02 9.44 -4.58
N PRO A 61 -0.96 8.66 -5.05
CA PRO A 61 -1.51 7.53 -4.31
C PRO A 61 -0.50 6.38 -4.19
N GLN A 62 -0.50 5.67 -3.05
CA GLN A 62 0.47 4.62 -2.76
C GLN A 62 -0.17 3.36 -2.19
N GLY A 63 -0.86 3.46 -1.06
CA GLY A 63 -1.50 2.34 -0.39
C GLY A 63 -3.01 2.35 -0.55
N ILE A 64 -3.62 1.17 -0.49
CA ILE A 64 -5.07 0.98 -0.47
C ILE A 64 -5.46 -0.07 0.56
N ALA A 65 -6.53 0.18 1.31
CA ALA A 65 -7.10 -0.76 2.26
C ALA A 65 -8.62 -0.68 2.25
N VAL A 66 -9.29 -1.78 2.58
CA VAL A 66 -10.74 -1.82 2.80
C VAL A 66 -11.00 -2.13 4.26
N CYS A 67 -11.81 -1.31 4.92
CA CYS A 67 -12.20 -1.53 6.31
C CYS A 67 -13.14 -2.75 6.38
N PRO A 68 -12.80 -3.80 7.15
CA PRO A 68 -13.59 -5.02 7.19
C PRO A 68 -14.98 -4.86 7.80
N THR A 69 -15.18 -3.82 8.61
CA THR A 69 -16.48 -3.57 9.29
C THR A 69 -17.42 -2.65 8.52
N THR A 70 -16.87 -1.68 7.78
CA THR A 70 -17.68 -0.68 7.06
C THR A 70 -17.67 -0.86 5.54
N GLY A 71 -16.70 -1.60 5.00
CA GLY A 71 -16.46 -1.69 3.56
C GLY A 71 -15.89 -0.43 2.93
N ARG A 72 -15.65 0.65 3.70
CA ARG A 72 -15.03 1.88 3.19
C ARG A 72 -13.60 1.61 2.72
N THR A 73 -13.22 2.25 1.61
CA THR A 73 -11.87 2.14 1.07
C THR A 73 -11.03 3.34 1.51
N TYR A 74 -9.82 3.07 1.98
CA TYR A 74 -8.83 4.04 2.41
C TYR A 74 -7.66 4.05 1.42
N ILE A 75 -7.27 5.22 0.94
CA ILE A 75 -6.15 5.37 0.00
C ILE A 75 -5.14 6.35 0.63
N SER A 76 -3.92 5.90 0.89
CA SER A 76 -2.84 6.79 1.31
C SER A 76 -2.17 7.44 0.10
N ALA A 77 -1.75 8.70 0.26
CA ALA A 77 -1.05 9.44 -0.77
C ALA A 77 -0.05 10.42 -0.16
N TYR A 78 1.04 10.67 -0.85
CA TYR A 78 2.05 11.65 -0.45
C TYR A 78 2.15 12.82 -1.42
N SER A 79 2.80 13.88 -0.95
CA SER A 79 3.16 15.05 -1.76
C SER A 79 4.67 15.31 -1.69
N VAL A 80 5.23 15.94 -2.71
CA VAL A 80 6.63 16.35 -2.76
C VAL A 80 6.84 17.83 -2.42
N ASP A 81 5.77 18.61 -2.32
CA ASP A 81 5.82 20.07 -2.19
C ASP A 81 5.69 20.57 -0.73
N GLY A 82 6.02 19.73 0.26
CA GLY A 82 5.91 20.08 1.67
C GLY A 82 4.46 20.10 2.19
N VAL A 83 3.51 19.65 1.39
CA VAL A 83 2.11 19.46 1.78
C VAL A 83 2.03 18.16 2.60
N PRO A 84 1.21 18.09 3.66
CA PRO A 84 1.05 16.87 4.42
C PRO A 84 0.59 15.70 3.53
N SER A 85 1.15 14.52 3.76
CA SER A 85 0.61 13.28 3.23
C SER A 85 -0.84 13.11 3.71
N ALA A 86 -1.66 12.39 2.96
CA ALA A 86 -3.08 12.31 3.25
C ALA A 86 -3.61 10.87 3.13
N VAL A 87 -4.75 10.63 3.76
CA VAL A 87 -5.58 9.45 3.53
C VAL A 87 -6.95 9.91 3.04
N MET A 88 -7.38 9.37 1.91
CA MET A 88 -8.69 9.59 1.31
C MET A 88 -9.59 8.42 1.64
N VAL A 89 -10.83 8.68 2.08
CA VAL A 89 -11.80 7.66 2.47
C VAL A 89 -12.97 7.68 1.50
N MET A 90 -13.21 6.53 0.86
CA MET A 90 -14.29 6.33 -0.09
C MET A 90 -15.46 5.61 0.57
N GLU A 91 -16.67 6.04 0.31
CA GLU A 91 -17.88 5.34 0.75
C GLU A 91 -18.04 3.99 0.05
N ALA A 92 -18.45 2.96 0.79
CA ALA A 92 -18.48 1.58 0.31
C ALA A 92 -19.47 1.35 -0.86
N GLN A 93 -20.63 2.01 -0.83
CA GLN A 93 -21.70 1.77 -1.80
C GLN A 93 -21.61 2.67 -3.03
N THR A 94 -21.15 3.91 -2.85
CA THR A 94 -21.13 4.91 -3.92
C THR A 94 -19.77 5.10 -4.55
N ASN A 95 -18.69 4.67 -3.86
CA ASN A 95 -17.31 4.94 -4.21
C ASN A 95 -17.01 6.46 -4.33
N GLU A 96 -17.76 7.28 -3.60
CA GLU A 96 -17.55 8.72 -3.51
C GLU A 96 -16.60 9.04 -2.36
N LEU A 97 -15.78 10.07 -2.52
CA LEU A 97 -14.91 10.59 -1.46
C LEU A 97 -15.78 11.20 -0.35
N VAL A 98 -15.61 10.70 0.88
CA VAL A 98 -16.38 11.17 2.05
C VAL A 98 -15.53 11.79 3.13
N ALA A 99 -14.26 11.39 3.28
CA ALA A 99 -13.35 12.00 4.23
C ALA A 99 -11.92 12.14 3.69
N GLU A 100 -11.21 13.13 4.21
CA GLU A 100 -9.81 13.43 3.92
C GLU A 100 -9.07 13.65 5.23
N TYR A 101 -8.00 12.89 5.47
CA TYR A 101 -7.16 13.03 6.65
C TYR A 101 -5.77 13.51 6.25
N TYR A 102 -5.46 14.78 6.55
CA TYR A 102 -4.14 15.35 6.34
C TYR A 102 -3.27 15.07 7.57
N LEU A 103 -2.12 14.45 7.34
CA LEU A 103 -1.29 13.87 8.39
C LEU A 103 -0.29 14.86 8.96
N TYR A 104 -0.18 14.92 10.29
CA TYR A 104 0.73 15.79 11.00
C TYR A 104 1.53 15.01 12.05
N ASN A 105 2.77 15.45 12.29
CA ASN A 105 3.58 14.96 13.39
C ASN A 105 3.03 15.49 14.74
N SER A 106 3.44 14.87 15.83
CA SER A 106 3.05 15.26 17.20
C SER A 106 3.49 16.68 17.59
N ASP A 107 4.49 17.25 16.91
CA ASP A 107 4.93 18.64 17.07
C ASP A 107 4.12 19.64 16.23
N GLY A 108 3.10 19.18 15.50
CA GLY A 108 2.24 19.99 14.63
C GLY A 108 2.80 20.29 13.25
N THR A 109 3.98 19.79 12.91
CA THR A 109 4.53 19.93 11.56
C THR A 109 3.85 18.97 10.56
N PRO A 110 3.74 19.33 9.27
CA PRO A 110 3.23 18.41 8.26
C PRO A 110 4.01 17.11 8.23
N PHE A 111 3.31 15.98 8.21
CA PHE A 111 3.92 14.69 7.95
C PHE A 111 4.02 14.47 6.45
N THR A 112 5.24 14.47 5.91
CA THR A 112 5.53 14.44 4.47
C THR A 112 6.18 13.14 4.00
N SER A 113 6.02 12.05 4.77
CA SER A 113 6.54 10.74 4.41
C SER A 113 5.80 10.14 3.21
N HIS A 114 6.43 9.16 2.57
CA HIS A 114 5.90 8.48 1.38
C HIS A 114 4.58 7.72 1.61
N VAL A 115 4.25 7.36 2.86
CA VAL A 115 3.04 6.60 3.25
C VAL A 115 2.73 5.43 2.31
N GLY A 116 3.78 4.68 1.92
CA GLY A 116 3.71 3.59 0.93
C GLY A 116 2.72 2.48 1.27
N GLY A 117 2.33 2.35 2.55
CA GLY A 117 1.32 1.41 2.99
C GLY A 117 0.26 2.06 3.88
N VAL A 118 -0.99 1.69 3.65
CA VAL A 118 -2.12 1.86 4.57
C VAL A 118 -2.77 0.51 4.80
N SER A 119 -3.19 0.25 6.03
CA SER A 119 -3.93 -0.96 6.39
C SER A 119 -5.01 -0.62 7.40
N VAL A 120 -6.16 -1.26 7.30
CA VAL A 120 -7.29 -1.03 8.21
C VAL A 120 -7.78 -2.37 8.75
N THR A 121 -7.78 -2.49 10.08
CA THR A 121 -8.38 -3.61 10.80
C THR A 121 -9.78 -3.23 11.30
N GLU A 122 -10.38 -4.07 12.14
CA GLU A 122 -11.68 -3.79 12.75
C GLU A 122 -11.67 -2.56 13.67
N THR A 123 -10.49 -2.17 14.17
CA THR A 123 -10.37 -1.14 15.21
C THR A 123 -9.37 -0.04 14.92
N HIS A 124 -8.38 -0.26 14.05
CA HIS A 124 -7.31 0.68 13.80
C HIS A 124 -6.97 0.83 12.32
N MET A 125 -6.59 2.03 11.95
CA MET A 125 -5.85 2.32 10.73
C MET A 125 -4.35 2.35 11.06
N TYR A 126 -3.54 1.73 10.20
CA TYR A 126 -2.08 1.73 10.27
C TYR A 126 -1.51 2.38 9.02
N LEU A 127 -0.46 3.17 9.19
CA LEU A 127 0.21 3.89 8.10
C LEU A 127 1.73 3.70 8.19
N SER A 128 2.38 3.63 7.04
CA SER A 128 3.83 3.73 6.97
C SER A 128 4.28 5.10 7.49
N ALA A 129 5.14 5.11 8.51
CA ALA A 129 5.53 6.33 9.21
C ALA A 129 7.06 6.38 9.43
N LYS A 130 7.84 6.22 8.35
CA LYS A 130 9.30 6.37 8.42
C LYS A 130 9.63 7.80 8.89
N GLN A 131 10.31 7.93 10.02
CA GLN A 131 10.83 9.21 10.48
C GLN A 131 12.20 9.46 9.84
N GLU A 132 12.33 10.53 9.06
CA GLU A 132 13.55 10.81 8.30
C GLU A 132 14.77 11.15 9.17
N ASN A 133 14.55 11.70 10.39
CA ASN A 133 15.62 12.26 11.21
C ASN A 133 16.43 11.25 12.03
N ASP A 134 15.88 10.08 12.38
CA ASP A 134 16.57 9.07 13.19
C ASP A 134 16.82 7.76 12.46
N GLY A 135 16.36 7.65 11.20
CA GLY A 135 16.49 6.43 10.40
C GLY A 135 15.65 5.25 10.91
N SER A 136 14.81 5.46 11.92
CA SER A 136 13.96 4.42 12.48
C SER A 136 12.80 4.09 11.55
N TYR A 137 12.47 2.80 11.48
CA TYR A 137 11.31 2.30 10.76
C TYR A 137 10.13 2.21 11.70
N ARG A 138 9.01 2.82 11.34
CA ARG A 138 7.81 2.85 12.17
C ARG A 138 6.55 2.73 11.32
N ILE A 139 5.48 2.26 11.94
CA ILE A 139 4.11 2.45 11.48
C ILE A 139 3.39 3.34 12.49
N ALA A 140 2.52 4.23 12.01
CA ALA A 140 1.59 4.95 12.87
C ALA A 140 0.32 4.11 13.06
N ALA A 141 -0.28 4.19 14.25
CA ALA A 141 -1.56 3.55 14.55
C ALA A 141 -2.56 4.60 15.00
N ILE A 142 -3.79 4.55 14.46
CA ILE A 142 -4.87 5.47 14.79
C ILE A 142 -6.13 4.64 15.02
N ALA A 143 -6.76 4.79 16.17
CA ALA A 143 -8.03 4.12 16.42
C ALA A 143 -9.13 4.65 15.48
N LEU A 144 -9.88 3.78 14.83
CA LEU A 144 -10.95 4.18 13.92
C LEU A 144 -12.04 5.00 14.61
N ALA A 145 -12.23 4.78 15.92
CA ALA A 145 -13.18 5.54 16.75
C ALA A 145 -12.80 7.02 16.90
N ASP A 146 -11.53 7.36 16.71
CA ASP A 146 -11.01 8.72 16.83
C ASP A 146 -11.00 9.45 15.46
N LEU A 147 -11.29 8.74 14.37
CA LEU A 147 -11.34 9.32 13.04
C LEU A 147 -12.73 9.88 12.73
N PRO A 148 -12.82 11.16 12.30
CA PRO A 148 -14.07 11.73 11.82
C PRO A 148 -14.62 10.95 10.62
N ALA A 149 -15.93 10.72 10.61
CA ALA A 149 -16.57 9.89 9.57
C ALA A 149 -16.62 10.58 8.19
N GLU A 150 -16.61 11.90 8.14
CA GLU A 150 -16.80 12.70 6.92
C GLU A 150 -16.04 14.03 7.02
N GLY A 151 -15.72 14.63 5.86
CA GLY A 151 -15.09 15.93 5.73
C GLY A 151 -13.56 15.90 5.76
N ALA A 152 -12.95 17.08 5.68
CA ALA A 152 -11.49 17.24 5.66
C ALA A 152 -10.95 17.58 7.05
N HIS A 153 -9.98 16.81 7.54
CA HIS A 153 -9.45 16.90 8.90
C HIS A 153 -7.93 16.80 8.96
N ASN A 154 -7.33 17.48 9.91
CA ASN A 154 -5.95 17.28 10.30
C ASN A 154 -5.88 16.18 11.36
N ILE A 155 -5.06 15.17 11.10
CA ILE A 155 -4.86 14.03 12.01
C ILE A 155 -3.42 14.01 12.47
N THR A 156 -3.22 14.07 13.79
CA THR A 156 -1.89 13.98 14.40
C THR A 156 -1.52 12.52 14.63
N LEU A 157 -0.32 12.14 14.20
CA LEU A 157 0.25 10.81 14.38
C LEU A 157 0.90 10.72 15.77
N GLU A 158 0.11 10.42 16.80
CA GLU A 158 0.59 10.36 18.19
C GLU A 158 1.22 9.03 18.54
N GLU A 159 0.64 7.93 18.07
CA GLU A 159 1.14 6.58 18.35
C GLU A 159 1.94 6.05 17.18
N THR A 160 3.18 5.65 17.43
CA THR A 160 4.03 4.97 16.46
C THR A 160 4.62 3.69 17.03
N ILE A 161 4.66 2.65 16.21
CA ILE A 161 5.14 1.33 16.56
C ILE A 161 6.44 1.07 15.77
N PRO A 162 7.56 0.75 16.43
CA PRO A 162 8.80 0.45 15.74
C PRO A 162 8.69 -0.83 14.92
N MET A 163 9.38 -0.87 13.79
CA MET A 163 9.39 -2.01 12.87
C MET A 163 10.81 -2.46 12.56
N ALA A 164 11.00 -3.74 12.32
CA ALA A 164 12.32 -4.31 11.99
C ALA A 164 12.86 -3.81 10.63
N MET A 165 12.00 -3.32 9.75
CA MET A 165 12.37 -2.88 8.41
C MET A 165 11.44 -1.76 7.91
N SER A 166 11.82 -1.11 6.79
CA SER A 166 11.03 -0.05 6.17
C SER A 166 9.64 -0.57 5.78
N PRO A 167 8.55 -0.01 6.33
CA PRO A 167 7.19 -0.41 5.97
C PRO A 167 6.78 0.25 4.64
N SER A 168 7.27 -0.29 3.52
CA SER A 168 7.00 0.29 2.19
C SER A 168 5.64 -0.13 1.63
N MET A 169 5.07 -1.23 2.12
CA MET A 169 3.72 -1.69 1.80
C MET A 169 3.06 -2.31 3.03
N MET A 170 1.75 -2.24 3.10
CA MET A 170 0.97 -2.82 4.19
C MET A 170 -0.38 -3.33 3.69
N ASN A 171 -0.90 -4.38 4.33
CA ASN A 171 -2.24 -4.90 4.07
C ASN A 171 -2.75 -5.67 5.30
N TYR A 172 -4.06 -5.63 5.54
CA TYR A 172 -4.73 -6.54 6.49
C TYR A 172 -5.59 -7.52 5.72
N SER A 173 -5.19 -8.78 5.72
CA SER A 173 -5.93 -9.86 5.07
C SER A 173 -5.62 -11.21 5.70
N GLY A 174 -6.55 -12.16 5.63
CA GLY A 174 -6.38 -13.48 6.24
C GLY A 174 -6.15 -13.48 7.76
N GLY A 175 -6.54 -12.41 8.45
CA GLY A 175 -6.29 -12.23 9.89
C GLY A 175 -4.87 -11.80 10.26
N TYR A 176 -4.05 -11.45 9.26
CA TYR A 176 -2.70 -10.94 9.45
C TYR A 176 -2.57 -9.48 9.01
N LEU A 177 -1.85 -8.69 9.79
CA LEU A 177 -1.27 -7.44 9.31
C LEU A 177 0.05 -7.78 8.62
N TRP A 178 0.11 -7.57 7.33
CA TRP A 178 1.29 -7.73 6.49
C TRP A 178 2.02 -6.40 6.39
N VAL A 179 3.34 -6.42 6.61
CA VAL A 179 4.21 -5.24 6.48
C VAL A 179 5.45 -5.65 5.70
N GLY A 180 5.66 -5.06 4.54
CA GLY A 180 6.75 -5.42 3.64
C GLY A 180 7.70 -4.25 3.31
N ASN A 181 8.98 -4.59 3.02
CA ASN A 181 9.93 -3.64 2.49
C ASN A 181 9.90 -3.62 0.96
N PHE A 182 10.26 -2.48 0.37
CA PHE A 182 10.62 -2.42 -1.03
C PHE A 182 12.10 -2.78 -1.18
N TYR A 183 12.42 -3.70 -2.09
CA TYR A 183 13.77 -4.14 -2.39
C TYR A 183 14.03 -4.07 -3.89
N TYR A 184 15.05 -3.32 -4.29
CA TYR A 184 15.54 -3.25 -5.67
C TYR A 184 17.00 -2.76 -5.67
N PRO A 185 17.98 -3.68 -5.51
CA PRO A 185 19.38 -3.30 -5.27
C PRO A 185 20.04 -2.59 -6.46
N LYS A 186 19.47 -2.67 -7.67
CA LYS A 186 19.97 -1.96 -8.84
C LYS A 186 19.75 -0.44 -8.79
N GLU A 187 18.84 0.01 -7.91
CA GLU A 187 18.43 1.42 -7.79
C GLU A 187 18.50 1.90 -6.32
N ASP A 188 19.52 1.44 -5.58
CA ASP A 188 19.80 1.82 -4.19
C ASP A 188 18.72 1.49 -3.14
N TYR A 189 17.76 0.60 -3.46
CA TYR A 189 16.82 0.06 -2.49
C TYR A 189 17.33 -1.27 -1.95
N GLY A 190 18.29 -1.17 -1.02
CA GLY A 190 19.01 -2.31 -0.45
C GLY A 190 18.24 -3.09 0.60
N LEU A 191 18.97 -3.99 1.25
CA LEU A 191 18.47 -4.79 2.37
C LEU A 191 18.23 -3.93 3.61
N SER A 192 17.27 -4.31 4.42
CA SER A 192 17.04 -3.68 5.73
C SER A 192 18.14 -4.07 6.73
N PRO A 193 18.60 -3.16 7.60
CA PRO A 193 19.68 -3.44 8.55
C PRO A 193 19.43 -4.66 9.43
N ASN A 194 18.18 -4.88 9.88
CA ASN A 194 17.82 -6.01 10.73
C ASN A 194 17.57 -7.33 9.97
N MET A 195 17.56 -7.27 8.63
CA MET A 195 17.42 -8.41 7.71
C MET A 195 18.43 -8.25 6.56
N ASN A 196 19.71 -8.11 6.91
CA ASN A 196 20.78 -7.84 5.96
C ASN A 196 21.33 -9.13 5.33
N PHE A 197 20.46 -9.88 4.68
CA PHE A 197 20.77 -11.10 3.95
C PHE A 197 19.77 -11.28 2.79
N THR A 198 20.12 -12.10 1.80
CA THR A 198 19.19 -12.58 0.78
C THR A 198 18.82 -14.02 1.02
N THR A 199 17.69 -14.45 0.47
CA THR A 199 17.19 -15.82 0.55
C THR A 199 17.26 -16.45 -0.84
N PRO A 200 18.00 -17.55 -1.03
CA PRO A 200 18.03 -18.29 -2.30
C PRO A 200 16.62 -18.77 -2.71
N ALA A 201 16.29 -18.61 -3.98
CA ALA A 201 15.02 -18.99 -4.56
C ALA A 201 15.21 -19.87 -5.81
N ALA A 202 14.14 -20.45 -6.32
CA ALA A 202 14.17 -21.27 -7.52
C ALA A 202 14.76 -20.49 -8.72
N GLY A 203 15.46 -21.21 -9.59
CA GLY A 203 16.10 -20.66 -10.79
C GLY A 203 17.37 -19.84 -10.51
N GLY A 204 17.92 -19.91 -9.29
CA GLY A 204 19.16 -19.20 -8.92
C GLY A 204 18.94 -17.72 -8.60
N SER A 205 17.71 -17.32 -8.34
CA SER A 205 17.36 -15.97 -7.88
C SER A 205 17.67 -15.80 -6.40
N GLU A 206 17.86 -14.54 -5.98
CA GLU A 206 18.10 -14.14 -4.59
C GLU A 206 17.04 -13.12 -4.18
N TYR A 207 16.28 -13.41 -3.12
CA TYR A 207 15.21 -12.55 -2.63
C TYR A 207 15.67 -11.74 -1.42
N GLY A 208 15.43 -10.44 -1.45
CA GLY A 208 15.69 -9.49 -0.36
C GLY A 208 14.45 -8.65 -0.01
N CYS A 209 13.32 -8.90 -0.68
CA CYS A 209 12.04 -8.39 -0.26
C CYS A 209 11.45 -9.34 0.78
N TYR A 210 11.19 -8.81 1.97
CA TYR A 210 10.58 -9.57 3.06
C TYR A 210 9.26 -8.93 3.45
N ILE A 211 8.27 -9.76 3.77
CA ILE A 211 6.96 -9.33 4.22
C ILE A 211 6.70 -10.02 5.55
N LEU A 212 6.61 -9.22 6.61
CA LEU A 212 6.35 -9.66 7.98
C LEU A 212 4.85 -9.81 8.19
N GLY A 213 4.41 -10.98 8.64
CA GLY A 213 3.02 -11.26 8.98
C GLY A 213 2.81 -11.30 10.48
N PHE A 214 1.94 -10.42 10.98
CA PHE A 214 1.54 -10.35 12.39
C PHE A 214 0.11 -10.87 12.53
N ASN A 215 -0.10 -11.98 13.23
CA ASN A 215 -1.43 -12.52 13.50
C ASN A 215 -2.20 -11.59 14.43
N MET A 216 -3.27 -11.01 13.94
CA MET A 216 -4.04 -9.96 14.65
C MET A 216 -5.16 -10.51 15.52
N SER A 217 -5.15 -11.78 15.89
CA SER A 217 -6.18 -12.39 16.77
C SER A 217 -6.32 -11.71 18.15
N ARG A 218 -5.29 -10.97 18.60
CA ARG A 218 -5.34 -10.12 19.81
C ARG A 218 -5.51 -8.64 19.49
N GLY A 219 -5.89 -8.31 18.26
CA GLY A 219 -6.05 -6.95 17.80
C GLY A 219 -4.77 -6.12 17.93
N HIS A 220 -4.92 -4.81 18.12
CA HIS A 220 -3.82 -3.85 18.22
C HIS A 220 -2.78 -4.20 19.31
N ALA A 221 -3.21 -4.77 20.44
CA ALA A 221 -2.32 -5.19 21.53
C ALA A 221 -1.24 -6.21 21.09
N ARG A 222 -1.42 -6.88 19.95
CA ARG A 222 -0.43 -7.77 19.36
C ARG A 222 0.87 -7.04 18.99
N LEU A 223 0.75 -5.78 18.58
CA LEU A 223 1.87 -4.98 18.11
C LEU A 223 2.58 -4.21 19.24
N LEU A 224 1.98 -4.13 20.44
CA LEU A 224 2.52 -3.43 21.60
C LEU A 224 3.40 -4.33 22.49
N GLY A 225 3.63 -5.59 22.12
CA GLY A 225 4.41 -6.54 22.89
C GLY A 225 5.91 -6.24 22.89
N GLY A 226 6.51 -6.29 24.07
CA GLY A 226 7.86 -5.86 24.43
C GLY A 226 9.00 -6.29 23.50
N GLY A 227 10.04 -5.46 23.49
CA GLY A 227 11.24 -5.60 22.67
C GLY A 227 11.49 -4.34 21.85
N GLU A 228 12.52 -4.39 21.02
CA GLU A 228 12.89 -3.27 20.14
C GLU A 228 11.79 -3.01 19.08
N TYR A 229 11.15 -4.08 18.62
CA TYR A 229 10.01 -4.07 17.69
C TYR A 229 9.17 -5.35 17.87
N PRO A 230 7.89 -5.37 17.44
CA PRO A 230 7.06 -6.57 17.48
C PRO A 230 7.64 -7.68 16.60
N MET A 231 7.66 -8.90 17.10
CA MET A 231 8.14 -10.06 16.34
C MET A 231 7.02 -10.61 15.45
N PRO A 232 7.26 -10.85 14.16
CA PRO A 232 6.25 -11.45 13.28
C PRO A 232 6.02 -12.93 13.64
N ASP A 233 4.85 -13.44 13.26
CA ASP A 233 4.52 -14.86 13.37
C ASP A 233 5.01 -15.65 12.15
N VAL A 234 5.15 -14.99 11.01
CA VAL A 234 5.59 -15.54 9.73
C VAL A 234 6.31 -14.49 8.89
N ILE A 235 7.24 -14.93 8.05
CA ILE A 235 7.90 -14.10 7.05
C ILE A 235 7.63 -14.68 5.66
N LEU A 236 7.29 -13.83 4.70
CA LEU A 236 7.29 -14.19 3.27
C LEU A 236 8.55 -13.60 2.63
N ALA A 237 9.34 -14.45 1.99
CA ALA A 237 10.44 -14.01 1.12
C ALA A 237 9.93 -13.92 -0.32
N ALA A 238 10.02 -12.75 -0.92
CA ALA A 238 9.38 -12.41 -2.19
C ALA A 238 10.39 -11.86 -3.23
N PRO A 239 10.03 -11.86 -4.51
CA PRO A 239 10.79 -11.19 -5.56
C PRO A 239 11.02 -9.70 -5.26
N ASP A 240 11.90 -9.06 -6.02
CA ASP A 240 12.14 -7.62 -5.94
C ASP A 240 10.94 -6.77 -6.42
N ARG A 241 10.95 -5.46 -6.11
CA ARG A 241 10.01 -4.43 -6.59
C ARG A 241 8.54 -4.68 -6.23
N ILE A 242 8.29 -5.30 -5.09
CA ILE A 242 6.92 -5.50 -4.59
C ILE A 242 6.43 -4.20 -3.94
N GLN A 243 5.26 -3.74 -4.40
CA GLN A 243 4.59 -2.51 -3.98
C GLN A 243 3.30 -2.77 -3.19
N GLY A 244 2.73 -3.95 -3.33
CA GLY A 244 1.49 -4.30 -2.66
C GLY A 244 1.32 -5.80 -2.48
N ILE A 245 0.51 -6.15 -1.49
CA ILE A 245 0.18 -7.53 -1.12
C ILE A 245 -1.27 -7.61 -0.70
N THR A 246 -1.94 -8.71 -1.02
CA THR A 246 -3.18 -9.12 -0.36
C THR A 246 -3.33 -10.64 -0.39
N LEU A 247 -3.95 -11.21 0.64
CA LEU A 247 -4.32 -12.62 0.72
C LEU A 247 -5.84 -12.73 0.60
N THR A 248 -6.33 -13.37 -0.45
CA THR A 248 -7.76 -13.58 -0.68
C THR A 248 -8.35 -14.64 0.26
N ALA A 249 -9.67 -14.71 0.35
CA ALA A 249 -10.36 -15.66 1.22
C ALA A 249 -10.15 -17.14 0.82
N ASP A 250 -9.80 -17.40 -0.44
CA ASP A 250 -9.47 -18.73 -0.98
C ASP A 250 -7.97 -19.03 -0.99
N ASN A 251 -7.19 -18.32 -0.13
CA ASN A 251 -5.74 -18.51 0.09
C ASN A 251 -4.87 -18.22 -1.15
N ARG A 252 -5.32 -17.34 -2.04
CA ARG A 252 -4.46 -16.82 -3.09
C ARG A 252 -3.76 -15.56 -2.62
N LEU A 253 -2.45 -15.60 -2.61
CA LEU A 253 -1.63 -14.42 -2.35
C LEU A 253 -1.38 -13.69 -3.66
N VAL A 254 -1.73 -12.41 -3.70
CA VAL A 254 -1.49 -11.53 -4.84
C VAL A 254 -0.45 -10.48 -4.46
N LEU A 255 0.61 -10.37 -5.26
CA LEU A 255 1.63 -9.33 -5.14
C LEU A 255 1.57 -8.40 -6.34
N SER A 256 1.67 -7.09 -6.08
CA SER A 256 1.89 -6.07 -7.10
C SER A 256 3.39 -5.82 -7.24
N GLN A 257 3.95 -6.13 -8.41
CA GLN A 257 5.36 -5.91 -8.72
C GLN A 257 5.48 -4.80 -9.75
N SER A 258 6.12 -3.69 -9.37
CA SER A 258 6.21 -2.50 -10.22
C SER A 258 7.45 -1.67 -9.93
N TYR A 259 8.02 -1.06 -10.96
CA TYR A 259 9.03 -0.02 -10.85
C TYR A 259 9.17 0.80 -12.13
N GLY A 260 9.07 2.13 -11.98
CA GLY A 260 9.34 3.09 -13.05
C GLY A 260 8.17 3.32 -14.01
N ARG A 261 8.18 4.48 -14.67
CA ARG A 261 7.05 5.05 -15.42
C ARG A 261 6.77 4.38 -16.77
N ALA A 262 7.73 3.64 -17.29
CA ALA A 262 7.66 3.02 -18.62
C ALA A 262 7.63 1.50 -18.59
N ASN A 263 7.87 0.88 -17.43
CA ASN A 263 7.86 -0.56 -17.27
C ASN A 263 6.46 -1.05 -16.95
N ASP A 264 6.05 -2.13 -17.61
CA ASP A 264 4.80 -2.78 -17.28
C ASP A 264 4.87 -3.36 -15.86
N SER A 265 3.77 -3.32 -15.14
CA SER A 265 3.63 -3.98 -13.84
C SER A 265 3.28 -5.46 -14.01
N SER A 266 3.52 -6.25 -12.98
CA SER A 266 3.09 -7.63 -12.89
C SER A 266 2.28 -7.87 -11.62
N LEU A 267 1.14 -8.53 -11.75
CA LEU A 267 0.42 -9.10 -10.63
C LEU A 267 0.81 -10.57 -10.54
N LEU A 268 1.53 -10.93 -9.47
CA LEU A 268 2.03 -12.27 -9.23
C LEU A 268 1.07 -12.98 -8.29
N ILE A 269 0.58 -14.16 -8.68
CA ILE A 269 -0.42 -14.90 -7.93
C ILE A 269 0.19 -16.22 -7.46
N TYR A 270 0.06 -16.48 -6.17
CA TYR A 270 0.61 -17.66 -5.49
C TYR A 270 -0.48 -18.38 -4.72
N ASP A 271 -0.40 -19.70 -4.64
CA ASP A 271 -1.14 -20.48 -3.64
C ASP A 271 -0.36 -20.44 -2.32
N LEU A 272 -0.97 -19.91 -1.26
CA LEU A 272 -0.36 -19.79 0.04
C LEU A 272 -1.27 -20.35 1.14
N GLU A 273 -0.93 -21.52 1.67
CA GLU A 273 -1.60 -22.10 2.83
C GLU A 273 -0.68 -21.95 4.06
N LEU A 274 -0.97 -20.98 4.91
CA LEU A 274 -0.15 -20.64 6.09
C LEU A 274 -0.15 -21.73 7.18
N ARG A 275 -1.04 -22.73 7.10
CA ARG A 275 -1.09 -23.86 8.02
C ARG A 275 -0.20 -25.03 7.62
N GLN A 276 0.36 -24.97 6.39
CA GLN A 276 1.35 -25.95 5.93
C GLN A 276 2.68 -25.74 6.65
N GLU A 277 3.57 -26.74 6.56
CA GLU A 277 4.95 -26.61 7.02
C GLU A 277 5.63 -25.47 6.25
N PRO A 278 6.34 -24.55 6.94
CA PRO A 278 7.10 -23.49 6.31
C PRO A 278 8.24 -24.07 5.47
N ASP A 279 8.61 -23.37 4.39
CA ASP A 279 9.70 -23.81 3.52
C ASP A 279 11.06 -23.73 4.22
N LEU A 280 11.21 -22.75 5.14
CA LEU A 280 12.44 -22.48 5.87
C LEU A 280 12.14 -21.66 7.13
N THR A 281 13.19 -21.34 7.88
CA THR A 281 13.12 -20.32 8.94
C THR A 281 14.12 -19.21 8.63
N LEU A 282 13.76 -17.96 8.95
CA LEU A 282 14.63 -16.80 8.77
C LEU A 282 14.99 -16.18 10.11
N PRO A 283 16.25 -15.75 10.30
CA PRO A 283 16.68 -15.14 11.54
C PRO A 283 16.15 -13.70 11.65
N LEU A 284 15.61 -13.35 12.81
CA LEU A 284 15.24 -11.98 13.16
C LEU A 284 15.40 -11.80 14.67
N ASN A 285 16.21 -10.84 15.12
CA ASN A 285 16.44 -10.51 16.53
C ASN A 285 16.72 -11.75 17.40
N GLY A 286 17.63 -12.62 16.92
CA GLY A 286 18.05 -13.84 17.64
C GLY A 286 17.02 -14.99 17.67
N GLN A 287 15.89 -14.82 17.01
CA GLN A 287 14.88 -15.87 16.83
C GLN A 287 14.88 -16.39 15.39
N HIS A 288 14.35 -17.60 15.21
CA HIS A 288 14.12 -18.21 13.89
C HIS A 288 12.62 -18.20 13.60
N ILE A 289 12.19 -17.38 12.65
CA ILE A 289 10.79 -17.18 12.31
C ILE A 289 10.42 -18.09 11.13
N PRO A 290 9.29 -18.81 11.18
CA PRO A 290 8.77 -19.57 10.05
C PRO A 290 8.66 -18.71 8.80
N ALA A 291 9.08 -19.24 7.65
CA ALA A 291 9.07 -18.47 6.42
C ALA A 291 8.61 -19.29 5.21
N PHE A 292 7.89 -18.60 4.31
CA PHE A 292 7.46 -19.14 3.02
C PHE A 292 8.20 -18.42 1.90
N LEU A 293 8.63 -19.21 0.90
CA LEU A 293 9.33 -18.70 -0.27
C LEU A 293 8.37 -18.52 -1.45
N LEU A 294 8.16 -17.28 -1.85
CA LEU A 294 7.25 -16.93 -2.95
C LEU A 294 7.98 -17.00 -4.30
N ASP A 295 8.39 -18.19 -4.68
CA ASP A 295 9.12 -18.45 -5.92
C ASP A 295 8.25 -19.16 -6.97
N GLY A 296 8.89 -19.57 -8.08
CA GLY A 296 8.21 -20.26 -9.19
C GLY A 296 7.55 -21.59 -8.82
N ASN A 297 7.88 -22.19 -7.66
CA ASN A 297 7.25 -23.43 -7.21
C ASN A 297 5.83 -23.20 -6.64
N ARG A 298 5.57 -21.99 -6.12
CA ARG A 298 4.28 -21.59 -5.56
C ARG A 298 3.49 -20.66 -6.48
N GLN A 299 4.15 -20.04 -7.46
CA GLN A 299 3.51 -19.12 -8.38
C GLN A 299 2.59 -19.88 -9.34
N THR A 300 1.30 -19.54 -9.33
CA THR A 300 0.29 -20.16 -10.19
C THR A 300 0.05 -19.36 -11.46
N HIS A 301 0.03 -18.01 -11.33
CA HIS A 301 -0.23 -17.10 -12.45
C HIS A 301 0.61 -15.83 -12.35
N GLN A 302 0.76 -15.18 -13.50
CA GLN A 302 1.25 -13.80 -13.62
C GLN A 302 0.39 -13.07 -14.65
N ILE A 303 -0.07 -11.87 -14.28
CA ILE A 303 -0.85 -11.00 -15.15
C ILE A 303 -0.04 -9.72 -15.37
N ASN A 304 0.26 -9.38 -16.61
CA ASN A 304 0.86 -8.10 -16.94
C ASN A 304 -0.18 -7.00 -16.81
N ALA A 305 0.13 -5.98 -16.04
CA ALA A 305 -0.75 -4.86 -15.75
C ALA A 305 -0.14 -3.52 -16.22
N ILE A 306 -0.99 -2.50 -16.22
CA ILE A 306 -0.60 -1.12 -16.54
C ILE A 306 0.56 -0.71 -15.62
N PRO A 307 1.54 0.08 -16.10
CA PRO A 307 2.65 0.58 -15.29
C PRO A 307 2.23 1.25 -13.99
N MET A 308 3.11 1.17 -12.98
CA MET A 308 2.99 1.88 -11.73
C MET A 308 1.81 1.40 -10.88
N SER A 309 1.60 0.06 -10.83
CA SER A 309 0.70 -0.54 -9.84
C SER A 309 1.33 -0.48 -8.45
N GLU A 310 0.52 -0.18 -7.46
CA GLU A 310 0.90 0.05 -6.07
C GLU A 310 0.16 -0.91 -5.12
N GLY A 311 -0.46 -0.40 -4.06
CA GLY A 311 -1.17 -1.17 -3.07
C GLY A 311 -2.29 -2.06 -3.62
N LEU A 312 -2.56 -3.15 -2.90
CA LEU A 312 -3.65 -4.10 -3.14
C LEU A 312 -4.55 -4.21 -1.93
N ALA A 313 -5.84 -4.45 -2.13
CA ALA A 313 -6.78 -4.76 -1.05
C ALA A 313 -7.87 -5.72 -1.52
N ASN A 314 -8.47 -6.48 -0.59
CA ASN A 314 -9.64 -7.30 -0.90
C ASN A 314 -10.90 -6.44 -0.87
N ALA A 315 -11.68 -6.46 -1.94
CA ALA A 315 -13.02 -5.90 -1.97
C ALA A 315 -14.02 -6.83 -1.24
N PRO A 316 -15.14 -6.28 -0.71
CA PRO A 316 -16.16 -7.10 -0.06
C PRO A 316 -16.81 -8.17 -0.96
N ASP A 317 -16.77 -7.98 -2.26
CA ASP A 317 -17.29 -8.91 -3.27
C ASP A 317 -16.28 -10.02 -3.68
N GLY A 318 -15.11 -10.07 -3.03
CA GLY A 318 -14.09 -11.08 -3.24
C GLY A 318 -13.09 -10.76 -4.35
N ARG A 319 -13.25 -9.62 -5.05
CA ARG A 319 -12.26 -9.14 -6.02
C ARG A 319 -11.07 -8.50 -5.31
N VAL A 320 -9.97 -8.33 -6.02
CA VAL A 320 -8.79 -7.61 -5.56
C VAL A 320 -8.78 -6.20 -6.15
N LEU A 321 -8.76 -5.19 -5.28
CA LEU A 321 -8.54 -3.82 -5.70
C LEU A 321 -7.06 -3.60 -6.01
N VAL A 322 -6.79 -3.02 -7.18
CA VAL A 322 -5.44 -2.66 -7.63
C VAL A 322 -5.37 -1.15 -7.78
N LEU A 323 -4.51 -0.54 -6.95
CA LEU A 323 -4.24 0.89 -7.00
C LEU A 323 -3.11 1.17 -8.01
N PHE A 324 -3.18 2.32 -8.68
CA PHE A 324 -2.15 2.83 -9.58
C PHE A 324 -1.80 4.27 -9.23
N GLU A 325 -0.52 4.60 -9.17
CA GLU A 325 -0.06 5.98 -9.01
C GLU A 325 0.07 6.73 -10.34
N SER A 326 0.03 6.02 -11.46
CA SER A 326 0.28 6.57 -12.81
C SER A 326 -0.66 7.71 -13.22
N GLY A 327 -1.85 7.80 -12.59
CA GLY A 327 -2.81 8.89 -12.84
C GLY A 327 -2.41 10.23 -12.23
N ALA A 328 -1.49 10.28 -11.26
CA ALA A 328 -1.08 11.50 -10.58
C ALA A 328 -0.46 12.53 -11.56
N ILE A 329 -0.65 13.81 -11.25
CA ILE A 329 -0.11 14.93 -12.06
C ILE A 329 1.41 14.84 -12.20
N ARG A 330 2.09 14.36 -11.18
CA ARG A 330 3.53 14.12 -11.16
C ARG A 330 4.02 13.20 -12.29
N TYR A 331 3.17 12.33 -12.81
CA TYR A 331 3.52 11.28 -13.78
C TYR A 331 2.88 11.49 -15.15
N GLU A 332 2.68 12.75 -15.57
CA GLU A 332 2.11 13.08 -16.88
C GLU A 332 2.92 12.54 -18.07
N ASP A 333 4.19 12.25 -17.86
CA ASP A 333 5.12 11.63 -18.82
C ASP A 333 5.08 10.09 -18.84
N GLY A 334 4.25 9.47 -18.01
CA GLY A 334 4.11 8.01 -17.93
C GLY A 334 3.58 7.41 -19.25
N LYS A 335 4.11 6.23 -19.59
CA LYS A 335 3.82 5.54 -20.87
C LYS A 335 2.35 5.17 -21.03
N HIS A 336 1.78 4.54 -20.02
CA HIS A 336 0.38 4.12 -19.96
C HIS A 336 -0.16 4.45 -18.59
N ARG A 337 -1.19 5.29 -18.53
CA ARG A 337 -1.69 5.89 -17.29
C ARG A 337 -3.14 5.54 -17.08
N THR A 338 -3.53 5.33 -15.83
CA THR A 338 -4.92 5.17 -15.42
C THR A 338 -5.22 6.07 -14.21
N SER A 339 -6.44 6.61 -14.16
CA SER A 339 -6.94 7.39 -13.02
C SER A 339 -7.84 6.57 -12.10
N TYR A 340 -7.97 5.28 -12.35
CA TYR A 340 -8.92 4.41 -11.66
C TYR A 340 -8.23 3.47 -10.69
N VAL A 341 -8.90 3.16 -9.59
CA VAL A 341 -8.75 1.87 -8.90
C VAL A 341 -9.43 0.83 -9.75
N TRP A 342 -8.78 -0.30 -9.94
CA TRP A 342 -9.30 -1.43 -10.72
C TRP A 342 -9.70 -2.56 -9.80
N ALA A 343 -10.80 -3.25 -10.13
CA ALA A 343 -11.26 -4.44 -9.43
C ALA A 343 -10.94 -5.68 -10.28
N LEU A 344 -9.99 -6.49 -9.80
CA LEU A 344 -9.48 -7.70 -10.47
C LEU A 344 -10.18 -8.95 -9.93
N THR A 345 -10.69 -9.79 -10.81
CA THR A 345 -11.13 -11.15 -10.49
C THR A 345 -9.94 -12.09 -10.58
N VAL A 346 -9.51 -12.62 -9.45
CA VAL A 346 -8.46 -13.65 -9.36
C VAL A 346 -9.11 -15.02 -9.53
N LYS A 347 -8.61 -15.79 -10.51
CA LYS A 347 -9.12 -17.15 -10.82
C LYS A 347 -8.16 -18.23 -10.36
#